data_c845e17edc146faf4e0da221489b8d8d
#
_entry.id   c845e17edc146faf4e0da221489b8d8d
#
_cell.length_a   1.000
_cell.length_b   1.000
_cell.length_c   1.000
_cell.angle_alpha   90.00
_cell.angle_beta   90.00
_cell.angle_gamma   90.00
#
_symmetry.space_group_name_H-M   'P 1'
#
loop_
_entity.id
_entity.type
_entity.pdbx_description
1 polymer ?
#
loop_
_entity_poly.entity_id
_entity_poly.type
_entity_poly.pdbx_seq_one_letter_code
_entity_poly.pdbx_strand_id
1 'polypeptide(L)'
;MTNERPEHVWAATLPNGLRVRVLCKPDFQRSYAVLAACYGGADRRFRVGDTWTDTPAGVAHYLEHKLFDMPDGSDALTALCGNGASPNAFTSANMTAYYFSCTDHFEENLHTLLRFVSTPYFTDASVAKEQGIIAQEIRMGDDDPNRAVWRNLMRCLMARDGARDAVAGTVESIAQITPETLYTCHRAFYAPSNMVLCAVCQTAPERVAAIAGQLLPPELAPVPVTDHGAPEEMTPAEVHMRVQLAVSAPQMLLGAKFRPAQKGADRLRQDLTARLSMQAAFGRSSPFYNDLYRAGLLGRSYSCGAQFCGPVALAVLGGESREPDAVCARVRETAARIARDGFDPDAFERVRRAMYGKLLCGLDQFRSVCIDMAEGLFGGYEMMDAFPLLPEITAAECAAWLTETFTPERLALSVVTPKGGDGDADDDA
;
A
#
# COMPACT_ATOMS: atom_id res chain seq x y z
N MET A 1 -28.54 -1.97 2.14
CA MET A 1 -27.39 -1.08 2.43
C MET A 1 -27.98 0.24 2.88
N THR A 2 -27.49 0.78 3.99
CA THR A 2 -27.88 2.12 4.46
C THR A 2 -26.97 3.16 3.80
N ASN A 3 -27.51 4.36 3.55
CA ASN A 3 -26.72 5.50 3.05
C ASN A 3 -26.10 6.30 4.22
N GLU A 4 -25.88 5.65 5.36
CA GLU A 4 -25.36 6.26 6.56
C GLU A 4 -23.96 5.69 6.88
N ARG A 5 -23.16 6.49 7.56
CA ARG A 5 -21.88 6.03 8.13
C ARG A 5 -22.19 5.13 9.32
N PRO A 6 -21.67 3.88 9.38
CA PRO A 6 -22.00 2.94 10.45
C PRO A 6 -21.38 3.31 11.79
N GLU A 7 -20.31 4.10 11.78
CA GLU A 7 -19.54 4.51 12.96
C GLU A 7 -19.16 5.98 12.88
N HIS A 8 -19.01 6.62 14.03
CA HIS A 8 -18.54 7.98 14.13
C HIS A 8 -17.04 8.02 14.43
N VAL A 9 -16.25 8.50 13.51
CA VAL A 9 -14.83 8.79 13.69
C VAL A 9 -14.67 10.22 14.17
N TRP A 10 -14.13 10.39 15.38
CA TRP A 10 -13.78 11.71 15.88
C TRP A 10 -12.60 12.28 15.10
N ALA A 11 -12.67 13.56 14.77
CA ALA A 11 -11.72 14.22 13.87
C ALA A 11 -11.25 15.55 14.46
N ALA A 12 -9.94 15.76 14.44
CA ALA A 12 -9.32 17.05 14.72
C ALA A 12 -8.11 17.29 13.84
N THR A 13 -7.78 18.59 13.69
CA THR A 13 -6.48 19.02 13.15
C THR A 13 -5.85 19.90 14.23
N LEU A 14 -4.66 19.53 14.70
CA LEU A 14 -3.93 20.27 15.72
C LEU A 14 -3.30 21.54 15.13
N PRO A 15 -2.91 22.52 15.99
CA PRO A 15 -2.29 23.77 15.51
C PRO A 15 -1.02 23.56 14.66
N ASN A 16 -0.27 22.49 14.91
CA ASN A 16 0.92 22.09 14.14
C ASN A 16 0.59 21.36 12.82
N GLY A 17 -0.69 21.24 12.47
CA GLY A 17 -1.16 20.62 11.23
C GLY A 17 -1.37 19.10 11.31
N LEU A 18 -1.06 18.43 12.44
CA LEU A 18 -1.33 17.00 12.59
C LEU A 18 -2.83 16.73 12.52
N ARG A 19 -3.22 15.86 11.62
CA ARG A 19 -4.60 15.37 11.51
C ARG A 19 -4.76 14.14 12.40
N VAL A 20 -5.73 14.18 13.32
CA VAL A 20 -6.02 13.09 14.26
C VAL A 20 -7.38 12.50 13.95
N ARG A 21 -7.45 11.16 13.89
CA ARG A 21 -8.71 10.42 13.76
C ARG A 21 -8.77 9.33 14.82
N VAL A 22 -9.87 9.30 15.54
CA VAL A 22 -10.08 8.29 16.60
C VAL A 22 -11.46 7.66 16.44
N LEU A 23 -11.47 6.34 16.27
CA LEU A 23 -12.66 5.53 16.41
C LEU A 23 -12.70 4.98 17.83
N CYS A 24 -13.59 5.52 18.67
CA CYS A 24 -13.72 5.09 20.05
C CYS A 24 -14.49 3.77 20.12
N LYS A 25 -13.89 2.75 20.76
CA LYS A 25 -14.47 1.41 20.95
C LYS A 25 -14.38 1.02 22.43
N PRO A 26 -15.27 1.56 23.29
CA PRO A 26 -15.18 1.39 24.75
C PRO A 26 -15.35 -0.06 25.22
N ASP A 27 -16.06 -0.88 24.45
CA ASP A 27 -16.34 -2.28 24.81
C ASP A 27 -15.24 -3.27 24.40
N PHE A 28 -14.18 -2.79 23.70
CA PHE A 28 -13.09 -3.64 23.24
C PHE A 28 -11.84 -3.40 24.07
N GLN A 29 -11.27 -4.45 24.65
CA GLN A 29 -10.01 -4.36 25.40
C GLN A 29 -8.80 -4.03 24.52
N ARG A 30 -8.83 -4.46 23.25
CA ARG A 30 -7.75 -4.22 22.32
C ARG A 30 -7.78 -2.77 21.81
N SER A 31 -6.62 -2.14 21.79
CA SER A 31 -6.40 -0.83 21.19
C SER A 31 -5.34 -0.91 20.10
N TYR A 32 -5.41 0.01 19.15
CA TYR A 32 -4.46 0.13 18.04
C TYR A 32 -4.22 1.61 17.73
N ALA A 33 -2.96 1.99 17.49
CA ALA A 33 -2.62 3.34 17.04
C ALA A 33 -1.59 3.28 15.92
N VAL A 34 -1.73 4.17 14.97
CA VAL A 34 -0.84 4.38 13.83
C VAL A 34 -0.45 5.85 13.76
N LEU A 35 0.85 6.13 13.63
CA LEU A 35 1.39 7.41 13.21
C LEU A 35 2.01 7.22 11.83
N ALA A 36 1.46 7.88 10.82
CA ALA A 36 1.90 7.72 9.43
C ALA A 36 2.38 9.06 8.84
N ALA A 37 3.45 9.00 8.07
CA ALA A 37 3.96 10.11 7.26
C ALA A 37 3.59 9.89 5.79
N CYS A 38 3.18 10.96 5.10
CA CYS A 38 2.98 10.95 3.65
C CYS A 38 4.36 10.98 2.96
N TYR A 39 5.07 9.86 3.07
CA TYR A 39 6.42 9.66 2.54
C TYR A 39 6.66 8.18 2.30
N GLY A 40 7.03 7.80 1.08
CA GLY A 40 7.28 6.42 0.71
C GLY A 40 8.42 6.23 -0.28
N GLY A 41 8.60 5.00 -0.75
CA GLY A 41 9.71 4.64 -1.62
C GLY A 41 9.73 5.34 -2.98
N ALA A 42 8.58 5.89 -3.43
CA ALA A 42 8.50 6.63 -4.69
C ALA A 42 8.87 8.12 -4.55
N ASP A 43 8.93 8.66 -3.33
CA ASP A 43 9.16 10.09 -3.06
C ASP A 43 10.68 10.41 -3.02
N ARG A 44 11.36 10.23 -4.14
CA ARG A 44 12.83 10.36 -4.23
C ARG A 44 13.33 11.75 -4.56
N ARG A 45 12.50 12.58 -5.19
CA ARG A 45 12.78 13.98 -5.50
C ARG A 45 11.71 14.86 -4.87
N PHE A 46 12.14 15.79 -4.04
CA PHE A 46 11.21 16.66 -3.33
C PHE A 46 11.79 18.05 -3.11
N ARG A 47 10.92 18.99 -2.76
CA ARG A 47 11.26 20.37 -2.48
C ARG A 47 10.61 20.84 -1.18
N VAL A 48 11.43 21.51 -0.34
CA VAL A 48 10.96 22.29 0.81
C VAL A 48 11.41 23.74 0.58
N GLY A 49 10.47 24.67 0.55
CA GLY A 49 10.75 26.03 0.07
C GLY A 49 11.18 25.98 -1.40
N ASP A 50 12.33 26.59 -1.72
CA ASP A 50 12.86 26.67 -3.08
C ASP A 50 13.96 25.63 -3.40
N THR A 51 14.33 24.80 -2.42
CA THR A 51 15.46 23.85 -2.57
C THR A 51 14.97 22.47 -2.94
N TRP A 52 15.37 21.99 -4.12
CA TRP A 52 15.17 20.61 -4.55
C TRP A 52 16.23 19.67 -3.98
N THR A 53 15.77 18.50 -3.56
CA THR A 53 16.62 17.41 -3.04
C THR A 53 16.30 16.13 -3.79
N ASP A 54 17.34 15.48 -4.30
CA ASP A 54 17.27 14.13 -4.86
C ASP A 54 17.85 13.13 -3.86
N THR A 55 17.22 11.98 -3.71
CA THR A 55 17.63 10.94 -2.77
C THR A 55 17.75 9.58 -3.44
N PRO A 56 18.65 8.71 -2.96
CA PRO A 56 18.73 7.33 -3.46
C PRO A 56 17.44 6.55 -3.23
N ALA A 57 17.19 5.52 -4.05
CA ALA A 57 16.13 4.57 -3.78
C ALA A 57 16.39 3.83 -2.44
N GLY A 58 15.34 3.59 -1.67
CA GLY A 58 15.44 2.90 -0.38
C GLY A 58 15.47 3.80 0.85
N VAL A 59 15.62 5.12 0.72
CA VAL A 59 15.76 6.03 1.88
C VAL A 59 14.54 5.97 2.80
N ALA A 60 13.32 5.93 2.29
CA ALA A 60 12.11 5.87 3.11
C ALA A 60 12.07 4.60 3.99
N HIS A 61 12.40 3.45 3.42
CA HIS A 61 12.49 2.18 4.14
C HIS A 61 13.66 2.16 5.12
N TYR A 62 14.81 2.71 4.72
CA TYR A 62 15.97 2.85 5.60
C TYR A 62 15.65 3.70 6.83
N LEU A 63 14.93 4.80 6.62
CA LEU A 63 14.50 5.70 7.67
C LEU A 63 13.51 4.99 8.62
N GLU A 64 12.61 4.13 8.09
CA GLU A 64 11.73 3.31 8.89
C GLU A 64 12.50 2.47 9.90
N HIS A 65 13.55 1.74 9.47
CA HIS A 65 14.40 0.94 10.33
C HIS A 65 15.12 1.79 11.38
N LYS A 66 15.67 2.93 10.96
CA LYS A 66 16.55 3.74 11.81
C LYS A 66 15.83 4.55 12.87
N LEU A 67 14.53 4.81 12.75
CA LEU A 67 13.81 5.59 13.75
C LEU A 67 13.58 4.83 15.07
N PHE A 68 13.72 3.51 15.10
CA PHE A 68 13.64 2.74 16.34
C PHE A 68 14.86 2.92 17.27
N ASP A 69 16.01 3.35 16.74
CA ASP A 69 17.18 3.65 17.55
C ASP A 69 17.02 4.98 18.30
N MET A 70 17.17 4.97 19.62
CA MET A 70 17.00 6.15 20.46
C MET A 70 18.36 6.76 20.87
N PRO A 71 18.42 8.10 21.16
CA PRO A 71 19.67 8.78 21.54
C PRO A 71 20.33 8.23 22.82
N ASP A 72 19.55 7.65 23.71
CA ASP A 72 20.03 7.03 24.96
C ASP A 72 20.55 5.60 24.78
N GLY A 73 20.59 5.12 23.52
CA GLY A 73 21.00 3.76 23.17
C GLY A 73 19.94 2.69 23.40
N SER A 74 18.72 3.09 23.78
CA SER A 74 17.59 2.18 23.87
C SER A 74 16.98 1.93 22.49
N ASP A 75 16.13 0.90 22.42
CA ASP A 75 15.37 0.53 21.24
C ASP A 75 13.87 0.71 21.53
N ALA A 76 13.19 1.50 20.70
CA ALA A 76 11.76 1.79 20.87
C ALA A 76 10.86 0.56 20.76
N LEU A 77 11.22 -0.45 19.94
CA LEU A 77 10.49 -1.73 19.87
C LEU A 77 10.55 -2.45 21.22
N THR A 78 11.74 -2.50 21.82
CA THR A 78 11.94 -3.12 23.15
C THR A 78 11.11 -2.39 24.22
N ALA A 79 11.07 -1.06 24.20
CA ALA A 79 10.26 -0.28 25.14
C ALA A 79 8.75 -0.56 24.99
N LEU A 80 8.24 -0.57 23.77
CA LEU A 80 6.84 -0.90 23.47
C LEU A 80 6.48 -2.33 23.88
N CYS A 81 7.34 -3.31 23.55
CA CYS A 81 7.15 -4.71 23.96
C CYS A 81 7.16 -4.86 25.49
N GLY A 82 8.03 -4.12 26.18
CA GLY A 82 8.09 -4.09 27.65
C GLY A 82 6.79 -3.59 28.30
N ASN A 83 6.04 -2.73 27.62
CA ASN A 83 4.73 -2.24 28.03
C ASN A 83 3.57 -3.12 27.49
N GLY A 84 3.84 -4.36 27.04
CA GLY A 84 2.81 -5.28 26.57
C GLY A 84 2.22 -4.93 25.20
N ALA A 85 2.85 -4.03 24.44
CA ALA A 85 2.43 -3.74 23.08
C ALA A 85 3.07 -4.70 22.05
N SER A 86 2.43 -4.83 20.90
CA SER A 86 2.95 -5.46 19.69
C SER A 86 3.20 -4.38 18.63
N PRO A 87 4.42 -3.80 18.59
CA PRO A 87 4.77 -2.76 17.63
C PRO A 87 5.16 -3.33 16.28
N ASN A 88 5.04 -2.53 15.24
CA ASN A 88 5.60 -2.78 13.93
C ASN A 88 5.62 -1.49 13.10
N ALA A 89 6.23 -1.54 11.92
CA ALA A 89 6.20 -0.48 10.93
C ALA A 89 6.10 -1.06 9.51
N PHE A 90 5.83 -0.22 8.54
CA PHE A 90 5.97 -0.57 7.13
C PHE A 90 6.16 0.69 6.27
N THR A 91 6.85 0.51 5.16
CA THR A 91 6.97 1.51 4.10
C THR A 91 6.33 1.00 2.82
N SER A 92 5.47 1.80 2.22
CA SER A 92 4.89 1.58 0.91
C SER A 92 5.49 2.54 -0.14
N ALA A 93 4.92 2.59 -1.33
CA ALA A 93 5.36 3.55 -2.34
C ALA A 93 5.15 5.03 -1.93
N ASN A 94 4.14 5.33 -1.11
CA ASN A 94 3.69 6.68 -0.80
C ASN A 94 3.43 6.95 0.70
N MET A 95 3.69 5.99 1.58
CA MET A 95 3.44 6.13 3.02
C MET A 95 4.43 5.29 3.81
N THR A 96 4.91 5.83 4.92
CA THR A 96 5.60 5.10 5.99
C THR A 96 4.76 5.21 7.27
N ALA A 97 4.50 4.08 7.92
CA ALA A 97 3.62 4.01 9.07
C ALA A 97 4.26 3.21 10.22
N TYR A 98 4.18 3.75 11.41
CA TYR A 98 4.62 3.15 12.67
C TYR A 98 3.39 2.90 13.53
N TYR A 99 3.28 1.73 14.13
CA TYR A 99 2.07 1.37 14.84
C TYR A 99 2.31 0.38 15.96
N PHE A 100 1.35 0.31 16.86
CA PHE A 100 1.28 -0.74 17.86
C PHE A 100 -0.16 -1.20 18.10
N SER A 101 -0.30 -2.42 18.62
CA SER A 101 -1.52 -2.87 19.27
C SER A 101 -1.22 -3.24 20.72
N CYS A 102 -2.16 -3.00 21.63
CA CYS A 102 -2.04 -3.36 23.03
C CYS A 102 -3.43 -3.65 23.63
N THR A 103 -3.44 -4.25 24.81
CA THR A 103 -4.65 -4.43 25.63
C THR A 103 -4.61 -3.57 26.90
N ASP A 104 -3.44 -3.02 27.21
CA ASP A 104 -3.19 -2.18 28.39
C ASP A 104 -2.12 -1.12 28.05
N HIS A 105 -1.91 -0.14 28.94
CA HIS A 105 -0.88 0.88 28.80
C HIS A 105 -0.93 1.67 27.47
N PHE A 106 -2.14 1.93 26.96
CA PHE A 106 -2.29 2.58 25.64
C PHE A 106 -1.63 3.96 25.61
N GLU A 107 -1.80 4.80 26.64
CA GLU A 107 -1.23 6.14 26.66
C GLU A 107 0.29 6.11 26.70
N GLU A 108 0.90 5.26 27.52
CA GLU A 108 2.35 5.08 27.62
C GLU A 108 2.95 4.60 26.28
N ASN A 109 2.27 3.66 25.64
CA ASN A 109 2.67 3.18 24.30
C ASN A 109 2.50 4.26 23.24
N LEU A 110 1.44 5.08 23.31
CA LEU A 110 1.25 6.24 22.44
C LEU A 110 2.35 7.29 22.65
N HIS A 111 2.73 7.58 23.90
CA HIS A 111 3.86 8.45 24.22
C HIS A 111 5.15 7.94 23.57
N THR A 112 5.43 6.66 23.69
CA THR A 112 6.62 6.04 23.09
C THR A 112 6.60 6.14 21.57
N LEU A 113 5.45 5.83 20.92
CA LEU A 113 5.27 5.94 19.47
C LEU A 113 5.55 7.36 18.97
N LEU A 114 4.92 8.35 19.58
CA LEU A 114 5.07 9.75 19.17
C LEU A 114 6.50 10.24 19.38
N ARG A 115 7.13 9.85 20.49
CA ARG A 115 8.49 10.26 20.85
C ARG A 115 9.53 9.72 19.86
N PHE A 116 9.56 8.41 19.60
CA PHE A 116 10.62 7.86 18.75
C PHE A 116 10.48 8.31 17.31
N VAL A 117 9.27 8.42 16.78
CA VAL A 117 9.06 8.91 15.40
C VAL A 117 9.48 10.38 15.23
N SER A 118 9.35 11.20 16.28
CA SER A 118 9.71 12.62 16.24
C SER A 118 11.14 12.95 16.70
N THR A 119 11.90 11.96 17.19
CA THR A 119 13.25 12.17 17.74
C THR A 119 14.27 11.36 16.95
N PRO A 120 14.67 11.82 15.75
CA PRO A 120 15.63 11.10 14.93
C PRO A 120 17.01 11.06 15.56
N TYR A 121 17.65 9.89 15.51
CA TYR A 121 19.02 9.71 15.98
C TYR A 121 19.81 8.80 15.03
N PHE A 122 20.67 9.39 14.23
CA PHE A 122 21.45 8.70 13.21
C PHE A 122 22.94 9.02 13.36
N THR A 123 23.77 7.99 13.50
CA THR A 123 25.23 8.11 13.53
C THR A 123 25.82 7.31 12.37
N ASP A 124 27.04 7.64 11.94
CA ASP A 124 27.74 6.89 10.89
C ASP A 124 27.83 5.41 11.22
N ALA A 125 28.14 5.07 12.47
CA ALA A 125 28.25 3.69 12.91
C ALA A 125 26.92 2.95 12.87
N SER A 126 25.83 3.60 13.32
CA SER A 126 24.50 2.97 13.34
C SER A 126 23.94 2.82 11.92
N VAL A 127 24.18 3.79 11.03
CA VAL A 127 23.79 3.71 9.62
C VAL A 127 24.57 2.61 8.91
N ALA A 128 25.90 2.53 9.07
CA ALA A 128 26.70 1.47 8.46
C ALA A 128 26.29 0.05 8.91
N LYS A 129 25.91 -0.11 10.19
CA LYS A 129 25.40 -1.39 10.71
C LYS A 129 24.08 -1.77 10.02
N GLU A 130 23.13 -0.84 9.93
CA GLU A 130 21.82 -1.07 9.35
C GLU A 130 21.88 -1.36 7.86
N GLN A 131 22.81 -0.73 7.14
CA GLN A 131 23.07 -1.01 5.73
C GLN A 131 23.30 -2.50 5.46
N GLY A 132 24.06 -3.19 6.34
CA GLY A 132 24.31 -4.63 6.24
C GLY A 132 23.01 -5.45 6.40
N ILE A 133 22.16 -5.06 7.33
CA ILE A 133 20.87 -5.73 7.62
C ILE A 133 19.92 -5.56 6.43
N ILE A 134 19.73 -4.34 5.96
CA ILE A 134 18.84 -4.05 4.81
C ILE A 134 19.38 -4.70 3.53
N ALA A 135 20.70 -4.71 3.31
CA ALA A 135 21.29 -5.41 2.17
C ALA A 135 21.00 -6.92 2.19
N GLN A 136 20.97 -7.54 3.37
CA GLN A 136 20.56 -8.94 3.51
C GLN A 136 19.07 -9.13 3.22
N GLU A 137 18.22 -8.23 3.72
CA GLU A 137 16.77 -8.25 3.42
C GLU A 137 16.49 -8.11 1.92
N ILE A 138 17.19 -7.22 1.23
CA ILE A 138 17.06 -7.05 -0.23
C ILE A 138 17.40 -8.37 -0.93
N ARG A 139 18.53 -9.02 -0.59
CA ARG A 139 18.93 -10.30 -1.21
C ARG A 139 17.92 -11.41 -0.94
N MET A 140 17.39 -11.51 0.29
CA MET A 140 16.32 -12.45 0.61
C MET A 140 15.05 -12.18 -0.20
N GLY A 141 14.74 -10.90 -0.44
CA GLY A 141 13.60 -10.49 -1.26
C GLY A 141 13.76 -10.81 -2.73
N ASP A 142 15.00 -10.89 -3.24
CA ASP A 142 15.29 -11.27 -4.64
C ASP A 142 14.96 -12.73 -4.93
N ASP A 143 15.08 -13.60 -3.92
CA ASP A 143 14.77 -15.03 -4.03
C ASP A 143 13.28 -15.35 -3.77
N ASP A 144 12.47 -14.37 -3.32
CA ASP A 144 11.03 -14.56 -3.08
C ASP A 144 10.25 -14.45 -4.40
N PRO A 145 9.57 -15.53 -4.84
CA PRO A 145 8.82 -15.53 -6.10
C PRO A 145 7.66 -14.52 -6.14
N ASN A 146 6.99 -14.27 -5.00
CA ASN A 146 5.90 -13.31 -4.93
C ASN A 146 6.42 -11.87 -5.07
N ARG A 147 7.55 -11.56 -4.43
CA ARG A 147 8.23 -10.27 -4.60
C ARG A 147 8.77 -10.12 -6.03
N ALA A 148 9.32 -11.17 -6.61
CA ALA A 148 9.85 -11.15 -7.97
C ALA A 148 8.75 -10.90 -9.02
N VAL A 149 7.63 -11.63 -8.96
CA VAL A 149 6.52 -11.46 -9.92
C VAL A 149 5.91 -10.07 -9.81
N TRP A 150 5.80 -9.51 -8.60
CA TRP A 150 5.33 -8.14 -8.36
C TRP A 150 6.31 -7.10 -8.91
N ARG A 151 7.59 -7.18 -8.52
CA ARG A 151 8.64 -6.26 -8.98
C ARG A 151 8.76 -6.23 -10.52
N ASN A 152 8.67 -7.41 -11.15
CA ASN A 152 8.71 -7.51 -12.60
C ASN A 152 7.46 -6.88 -13.24
N LEU A 153 6.27 -7.07 -12.65
CA LEU A 153 5.07 -6.38 -13.12
C LEU A 153 5.21 -4.86 -13.02
N MET A 154 5.75 -4.34 -11.91
CA MET A 154 5.99 -2.90 -11.74
C MET A 154 6.95 -2.36 -12.79
N ARG A 155 8.02 -3.10 -13.12
CA ARG A 155 8.95 -2.74 -14.21
C ARG A 155 8.29 -2.78 -15.58
N CYS A 156 7.41 -3.75 -15.83
CA CYS A 156 6.63 -3.79 -17.05
C CYS A 156 5.69 -2.60 -17.17
N LEU A 157 4.99 -2.27 -16.10
CA LEU A 157 4.00 -1.20 -16.11
C LEU A 157 4.63 0.19 -16.16
N MET A 158 5.67 0.45 -15.35
CA MET A 158 6.24 1.79 -15.15
C MET A 158 7.51 2.00 -15.97
N ALA A 159 7.58 3.10 -16.70
CA ALA A 159 8.79 3.50 -17.41
C ALA A 159 9.73 4.37 -16.54
N ARG A 160 9.18 5.23 -15.70
CA ARG A 160 9.92 6.32 -15.02
C ARG A 160 9.59 6.48 -13.54
N ASP A 161 8.34 6.22 -13.15
CA ASP A 161 7.88 6.44 -11.78
C ASP A 161 8.69 5.65 -10.76
N GLY A 162 8.97 6.27 -9.61
CA GLY A 162 9.72 5.65 -8.51
C GLY A 162 9.07 4.38 -7.94
N ALA A 163 7.76 4.21 -8.09
CA ALA A 163 7.06 2.98 -7.73
C ALA A 163 7.47 1.75 -8.57
N ARG A 164 8.21 1.95 -9.66
CA ARG A 164 8.84 0.89 -10.46
C ARG A 164 9.85 0.08 -9.66
N ASP A 165 10.56 0.73 -8.75
CA ASP A 165 11.64 0.13 -7.99
C ASP A 165 11.14 -0.46 -6.67
N ALA A 166 11.89 -1.39 -6.10
CA ALA A 166 11.59 -1.93 -4.78
C ALA A 166 11.68 -0.81 -3.74
N VAL A 167 10.73 -0.80 -2.80
CA VAL A 167 10.68 0.19 -1.71
C VAL A 167 11.97 0.18 -0.87
N ALA A 168 12.58 -0.99 -0.67
CA ALA A 168 13.86 -1.15 0.01
C ALA A 168 15.07 -0.66 -0.81
N GLY A 169 14.88 -0.30 -2.08
CA GLY A 169 15.97 0.06 -2.98
C GLY A 169 16.77 -1.14 -3.47
N THR A 170 18.03 -0.89 -3.83
CA THR A 170 19.04 -1.90 -4.18
C THR A 170 20.24 -1.79 -3.23
N VAL A 171 21.09 -2.83 -3.19
CA VAL A 171 22.32 -2.80 -2.36
C VAL A 171 23.20 -1.61 -2.72
N GLU A 172 23.27 -1.24 -4.01
CA GLU A 172 24.05 -0.10 -4.51
C GLU A 172 23.42 1.24 -4.13
N SER A 173 22.08 1.35 -4.16
CA SER A 173 21.40 2.60 -3.81
C SER A 173 21.46 2.88 -2.31
N ILE A 174 21.26 1.86 -1.46
CA ILE A 174 21.32 2.03 -0.01
C ILE A 174 22.76 2.32 0.48
N ALA A 175 23.79 1.93 -0.28
CA ALA A 175 25.19 2.26 0.01
C ALA A 175 25.48 3.76 -0.07
N GLN A 176 24.63 4.53 -0.73
CA GLN A 176 24.76 5.99 -0.86
C GLN A 176 24.06 6.75 0.27
N ILE A 177 23.30 6.06 1.13
CA ILE A 177 22.53 6.67 2.21
C ILE A 177 23.46 7.01 3.37
N THR A 178 23.42 8.27 3.80
CA THR A 178 24.21 8.80 4.92
C THR A 178 23.30 9.30 6.05
N PRO A 179 23.81 9.53 7.26
CA PRO A 179 23.04 10.17 8.32
C PRO A 179 22.41 11.50 7.88
N GLU A 180 23.13 12.33 7.11
CA GLU A 180 22.60 13.60 6.61
C GLU A 180 21.44 13.41 5.64
N THR A 181 21.48 12.38 4.77
CA THR A 181 20.35 12.02 3.90
C THR A 181 19.12 11.68 4.75
N LEU A 182 19.27 10.86 5.79
CA LEU A 182 18.18 10.47 6.68
C LEU A 182 17.62 11.66 7.47
N TYR A 183 18.49 12.52 8.04
CA TYR A 183 18.05 13.74 8.72
C TYR A 183 17.30 14.69 7.78
N THR A 184 17.76 14.82 6.54
CA THR A 184 17.15 15.69 5.55
C THR A 184 15.73 15.20 5.19
N CYS A 185 15.56 13.90 4.95
CA CYS A 185 14.25 13.31 4.70
C CYS A 185 13.34 13.39 5.93
N HIS A 186 13.87 13.12 7.12
CA HIS A 186 13.09 13.24 8.35
C HIS A 186 12.57 14.67 8.54
N ARG A 187 13.45 15.68 8.46
CA ARG A 187 13.05 17.10 8.58
C ARG A 187 11.98 17.49 7.56
N ALA A 188 12.04 16.95 6.34
CA ALA A 188 11.11 17.27 5.29
C ALA A 188 9.73 16.60 5.49
N PHE A 189 9.70 15.32 5.79
CA PHE A 189 8.47 14.52 5.69
C PHE A 189 7.84 14.17 7.03
N TYR A 190 8.58 14.22 8.15
CA TYR A 190 8.07 13.86 9.49
C TYR A 190 7.60 15.07 10.29
N ALA A 191 7.33 16.18 9.60
CA ALA A 191 6.62 17.30 10.21
C ALA A 191 5.16 16.93 10.46
N PRO A 192 4.55 17.32 11.62
CA PRO A 192 3.17 16.99 11.94
C PRO A 192 2.16 17.33 10.85
N SER A 193 2.38 18.44 10.11
CA SER A 193 1.55 18.86 8.97
C SER A 193 1.51 17.86 7.79
N ASN A 194 2.55 17.01 7.67
CA ASN A 194 2.63 15.95 6.65
C ASN A 194 2.29 14.56 7.24
N MET A 195 1.84 14.49 8.49
CA MET A 195 1.57 13.25 9.20
C MET A 195 0.09 13.13 9.60
N VAL A 196 -0.31 11.92 9.95
CA VAL A 196 -1.63 11.61 10.49
C VAL A 196 -1.49 10.65 11.67
N LEU A 197 -2.30 10.87 12.71
CA LEU A 197 -2.44 9.96 13.84
C LEU A 197 -3.84 9.35 13.79
N CYS A 198 -3.91 8.02 13.62
CA CYS A 198 -5.17 7.29 13.59
C CYS A 198 -5.18 6.25 14.72
N ALA A 199 -6.27 6.19 15.48
CA ALA A 199 -6.41 5.22 16.57
C ALA A 199 -7.80 4.59 16.61
N VAL A 200 -7.84 3.33 17.04
CA VAL A 200 -9.04 2.63 17.50
C VAL A 200 -8.77 2.18 18.92
N CYS A 201 -9.42 2.79 19.89
CA CYS A 201 -9.12 2.58 21.32
C CYS A 201 -10.30 2.90 22.23
N GLN A 202 -10.15 2.61 23.53
CA GLN A 202 -11.09 3.00 24.59
C GLN A 202 -10.85 4.44 25.09
N THR A 203 -9.61 4.94 24.92
CA THR A 203 -9.22 6.28 25.40
C THR A 203 -10.03 7.36 24.69
N ALA A 204 -10.47 8.36 25.45
CA ALA A 204 -11.22 9.50 24.93
C ALA A 204 -10.43 10.20 23.80
N PRO A 205 -11.08 10.51 22.67
CA PRO A 205 -10.41 11.09 21.50
C PRO A 205 -9.64 12.38 21.80
N GLU A 206 -10.21 13.25 22.66
CA GLU A 206 -9.61 14.50 23.09
C GLU A 206 -8.30 14.26 23.86
N ARG A 207 -8.23 13.16 24.61
CA ARG A 207 -7.02 12.77 25.34
C ARG A 207 -5.92 12.31 24.38
N VAL A 208 -6.25 11.53 23.36
CA VAL A 208 -5.32 11.12 22.29
C VAL A 208 -4.73 12.35 21.59
N ALA A 209 -5.59 13.31 21.24
CA ALA A 209 -5.18 14.56 20.61
C ALA A 209 -4.32 15.44 21.54
N ALA A 210 -4.66 15.50 22.83
CA ALA A 210 -3.89 16.26 23.83
C ALA A 210 -2.48 15.68 24.01
N ILE A 211 -2.33 14.35 24.07
CA ILE A 211 -1.03 13.69 24.14
C ILE A 211 -0.18 14.04 22.90
N ALA A 212 -0.77 13.95 21.71
CA ALA A 212 -0.06 14.29 20.48
C ALA A 212 0.37 15.76 20.44
N GLY A 213 -0.50 16.68 20.87
CA GLY A 213 -0.20 18.11 20.93
C GLY A 213 0.88 18.50 21.95
N GLN A 214 1.10 17.68 22.98
CA GLN A 214 2.13 17.90 23.98
C GLN A 214 3.50 17.37 23.58
N LEU A 215 3.55 16.29 22.79
CA LEU A 215 4.79 15.56 22.48
C LEU A 215 5.39 15.93 21.13
N LEU A 216 4.55 16.31 20.17
CA LEU A 216 5.04 16.65 18.82
C LEU A 216 5.41 18.14 18.74
N PRO A 217 6.35 18.51 17.84
CA PRO A 217 6.72 19.90 17.62
C PRO A 217 5.48 20.79 17.43
N PRO A 218 5.39 21.95 18.11
CA PRO A 218 4.20 22.80 18.04
C PRO A 218 4.12 23.65 16.76
N GLU A 219 5.22 23.79 16.03
CA GLU A 219 5.32 24.64 14.86
C GLU A 219 4.65 23.99 13.65
N LEU A 220 3.93 24.81 12.89
CA LEU A 220 3.40 24.43 11.59
C LEU A 220 4.52 24.51 10.54
N ALA A 221 5.01 23.35 10.10
CA ALA A 221 6.03 23.27 9.05
C ALA A 221 5.38 23.15 7.64
N PRO A 222 6.06 23.64 6.59
CA PRO A 222 5.58 23.47 5.22
C PRO A 222 5.60 21.98 4.83
N VAL A 223 4.57 21.56 4.09
CA VAL A 223 4.50 20.22 3.51
C VAL A 223 5.43 20.17 2.29
N PRO A 224 6.28 19.15 2.14
CA PRO A 224 7.13 19.03 0.98
C PRO A 224 6.31 18.82 -0.30
N VAL A 225 6.87 19.29 -1.41
CA VAL A 225 6.32 19.04 -2.76
C VAL A 225 7.19 17.96 -3.40
N THR A 226 6.60 16.82 -3.71
CA THR A 226 7.28 15.72 -4.41
C THR A 226 7.21 15.88 -5.92
N ASP A 227 8.26 15.48 -6.62
CA ASP A 227 8.35 15.45 -8.07
C ASP A 227 8.57 14.00 -8.53
N HIS A 228 7.57 13.42 -9.14
CA HIS A 228 7.64 12.08 -9.71
C HIS A 228 8.03 12.08 -11.20
N GLY A 229 8.45 13.24 -11.73
CA GLY A 229 8.81 13.44 -13.13
C GLY A 229 7.60 13.59 -14.05
N ALA A 230 7.83 13.35 -15.33
CA ALA A 230 6.75 13.41 -16.33
C ALA A 230 5.70 12.30 -16.07
N PRO A 231 4.41 12.58 -16.28
CA PRO A 231 3.35 11.59 -16.11
C PRO A 231 3.63 10.31 -16.92
N GLU A 232 3.35 9.17 -16.29
CA GLU A 232 3.44 7.88 -16.96
C GLU A 232 2.43 7.78 -18.12
N GLU A 233 2.88 7.20 -19.24
CA GLU A 233 1.95 6.76 -20.29
C GLU A 233 1.11 5.60 -19.78
N MET A 234 -0.14 5.48 -20.23
CA MET A 234 -1.02 4.40 -19.78
C MET A 234 -0.69 3.05 -20.42
N THR A 235 0.04 3.05 -21.53
CA THR A 235 0.63 1.83 -22.07
C THR A 235 1.80 1.35 -21.20
N PRO A 236 2.04 0.05 -21.06
CA PRO A 236 3.16 -0.47 -20.30
C PRO A 236 4.50 -0.14 -20.98
N ALA A 237 5.57 -0.04 -20.18
CA ALA A 237 6.94 0.08 -20.69
C ALA A 237 7.38 -1.23 -21.38
N GLU A 238 6.95 -2.37 -20.84
CA GLU A 238 7.16 -3.71 -21.39
C GLU A 238 5.86 -4.52 -21.27
N VAL A 239 5.49 -5.23 -22.31
CA VAL A 239 4.22 -6.00 -22.33
C VAL A 239 4.33 -7.29 -21.54
N HIS A 240 5.55 -7.84 -21.42
CA HIS A 240 5.76 -9.16 -20.84
C HIS A 240 7.16 -9.31 -20.24
N MET A 241 7.23 -9.86 -19.04
CA MET A 241 8.49 -10.28 -18.42
C MET A 241 8.35 -11.67 -17.82
N ARG A 242 9.32 -12.54 -18.11
CA ARG A 242 9.35 -13.92 -17.62
C ARG A 242 10.72 -14.23 -17.03
N VAL A 243 10.72 -14.77 -15.81
CA VAL A 243 11.95 -15.16 -15.09
C VAL A 243 11.79 -16.57 -14.52
N GLN A 244 12.90 -17.24 -14.23
CA GLN A 244 12.93 -18.58 -13.63
C GLN A 244 13.42 -18.50 -12.17
N LEU A 245 12.65 -19.04 -11.24
CA LEU A 245 13.01 -19.17 -9.83
C LEU A 245 12.68 -20.57 -9.32
N ALA A 246 13.11 -20.89 -8.09
CA ALA A 246 12.78 -22.13 -7.42
C ALA A 246 11.31 -22.13 -6.94
N VAL A 247 10.38 -22.42 -7.84
CA VAL A 247 8.95 -22.54 -7.57
C VAL A 247 8.43 -23.89 -8.04
N SER A 248 7.37 -24.39 -7.41
CA SER A 248 6.71 -25.66 -7.76
C SER A 248 5.72 -25.51 -8.93
N ALA A 249 5.17 -24.32 -9.11
CA ALA A 249 4.21 -23.98 -10.16
C ALA A 249 4.44 -22.55 -10.62
N PRO A 250 4.14 -22.24 -11.92
CA PRO A 250 4.26 -20.89 -12.41
C PRO A 250 3.36 -19.93 -11.64
N GLN A 251 3.88 -18.75 -11.34
CA GLN A 251 3.14 -17.63 -10.75
C GLN A 251 3.04 -16.50 -11.77
N MET A 252 1.88 -15.88 -11.85
CA MET A 252 1.63 -14.79 -12.77
C MET A 252 0.95 -13.60 -12.10
N LEU A 253 1.26 -12.41 -12.57
CA LEU A 253 0.47 -11.21 -12.35
C LEU A 253 0.24 -10.51 -13.69
N LEU A 254 -1.02 -10.21 -13.97
CA LEU A 254 -1.46 -9.37 -15.08
C LEU A 254 -1.92 -8.04 -14.51
N GLY A 255 -1.46 -6.95 -15.07
CA GLY A 255 -1.80 -5.61 -14.59
C GLY A 255 -2.03 -4.61 -15.69
N ALA A 256 -2.74 -3.55 -15.32
CA ALA A 256 -2.92 -2.33 -16.12
C ALA A 256 -2.77 -1.10 -15.23
N LYS A 257 -2.28 -0.01 -15.79
CA LYS A 257 -2.27 1.31 -15.14
C LYS A 257 -3.57 2.06 -15.43
N PHE A 258 -3.99 2.87 -14.48
CA PHE A 258 -4.99 3.92 -14.71
C PHE A 258 -4.60 5.21 -13.99
N ARG A 259 -5.09 6.35 -14.48
CA ARG A 259 -4.80 7.64 -13.87
C ARG A 259 -5.64 7.83 -12.62
N PRO A 260 -5.02 8.09 -11.46
CA PRO A 260 -5.78 8.44 -10.27
C PRO A 260 -6.57 9.74 -10.49
N ALA A 261 -7.81 9.75 -10.04
CA ALA A 261 -8.58 10.97 -9.90
C ALA A 261 -7.91 11.95 -8.92
N GLN A 262 -8.32 13.19 -8.92
CA GLN A 262 -7.85 14.18 -7.94
C GLN A 262 -8.22 13.74 -6.52
N LYS A 263 -7.45 14.22 -5.54
CA LYS A 263 -7.72 13.95 -4.13
C LYS A 263 -9.13 14.39 -3.74
N GLY A 264 -9.71 13.70 -2.77
CA GLY A 264 -11.07 13.97 -2.27
C GLY A 264 -12.09 12.92 -2.70
N ALA A 265 -13.35 13.33 -2.81
CA ALA A 265 -14.48 12.44 -3.11
C ALA A 265 -14.33 11.68 -4.43
N ASP A 266 -13.77 12.32 -5.45
CA ASP A 266 -13.52 11.70 -6.76
C ASP A 266 -12.52 10.54 -6.66
N ARG A 267 -11.49 10.68 -5.81
CA ARG A 267 -10.51 9.62 -5.54
C ARG A 267 -11.18 8.42 -4.87
N LEU A 268 -12.00 8.66 -3.85
CA LEU A 268 -12.74 7.61 -3.16
C LEU A 268 -13.71 6.91 -4.11
N ARG A 269 -14.46 7.69 -4.93
CA ARG A 269 -15.38 7.11 -5.92
C ARG A 269 -14.64 6.24 -6.92
N GLN A 270 -13.50 6.70 -7.42
CA GLN A 270 -12.68 5.92 -8.35
C GLN A 270 -12.13 4.64 -7.69
N ASP A 271 -11.65 4.70 -6.43
CA ASP A 271 -11.16 3.53 -5.71
C ASP A 271 -12.26 2.47 -5.55
N LEU A 272 -13.43 2.89 -5.09
CA LEU A 272 -14.58 1.98 -4.94
C LEU A 272 -15.05 1.42 -6.29
N THR A 273 -15.09 2.25 -7.33
CA THR A 273 -15.44 1.82 -8.69
C THR A 273 -14.45 0.79 -9.22
N ALA A 274 -13.14 1.05 -9.07
CA ALA A 274 -12.09 0.14 -9.51
C ALA A 274 -12.16 -1.21 -8.77
N ARG A 275 -12.25 -1.18 -7.44
CA ARG A 275 -12.36 -2.40 -6.62
C ARG A 275 -13.62 -3.20 -6.95
N LEU A 276 -14.77 -2.52 -7.10
CA LEU A 276 -16.03 -3.17 -7.44
C LEU A 276 -15.98 -3.78 -8.85
N SER A 277 -15.42 -3.08 -9.83
CA SER A 277 -15.21 -3.57 -11.19
C SER A 277 -14.35 -4.83 -11.21
N MET A 278 -13.23 -4.80 -10.51
CA MET A 278 -12.33 -5.96 -10.42
C MET A 278 -13.00 -7.17 -9.78
N GLN A 279 -13.76 -6.96 -8.69
CA GLN A 279 -14.48 -8.04 -8.03
C GLN A 279 -15.65 -8.58 -8.88
N ALA A 280 -16.38 -7.74 -9.58
CA ALA A 280 -17.50 -8.15 -10.44
C ALA A 280 -17.02 -8.88 -11.69
N ALA A 281 -15.92 -8.43 -12.32
CA ALA A 281 -15.39 -9.04 -13.53
C ALA A 281 -14.57 -10.31 -13.27
N PHE A 282 -13.68 -10.24 -12.27
CA PHE A 282 -12.59 -11.21 -12.07
C PHE A 282 -12.58 -11.82 -10.65
N GLY A 283 -13.43 -11.38 -9.73
CA GLY A 283 -13.47 -11.89 -8.36
C GLY A 283 -13.85 -13.38 -8.30
N ARG A 284 -13.60 -14.01 -7.15
CA ARG A 284 -13.81 -15.46 -6.96
C ARG A 284 -15.26 -15.91 -7.14
N SER A 285 -16.22 -15.02 -7.09
CA SER A 285 -17.65 -15.32 -7.38
C SER A 285 -18.02 -15.11 -8.86
N SER A 286 -17.11 -14.61 -9.70
CA SER A 286 -17.36 -14.36 -11.11
C SER A 286 -17.33 -15.64 -11.94
N PRO A 287 -18.04 -15.68 -13.08
CA PRO A 287 -17.91 -16.76 -14.06
C PRO A 287 -16.46 -16.96 -14.53
N PHE A 288 -15.72 -15.85 -14.73
CA PHE A 288 -14.31 -15.88 -15.12
C PHE A 288 -13.48 -16.78 -14.20
N TYR A 289 -13.50 -16.51 -12.88
CA TYR A 289 -12.72 -17.31 -11.93
C TYR A 289 -13.22 -18.75 -11.85
N ASN A 290 -14.53 -18.96 -11.78
CA ASN A 290 -15.12 -20.30 -11.63
C ASN A 290 -14.77 -21.22 -12.81
N ASP A 291 -14.80 -20.70 -14.04
CA ASP A 291 -14.47 -21.47 -15.23
C ASP A 291 -12.97 -21.83 -15.26
N LEU A 292 -12.10 -20.87 -14.98
CA LEU A 292 -10.66 -21.10 -14.95
C LEU A 292 -10.22 -22.01 -13.79
N TYR A 293 -10.87 -21.89 -12.63
CA TYR A 293 -10.63 -22.78 -11.50
C TYR A 293 -11.03 -24.22 -11.80
N ARG A 294 -12.21 -24.44 -12.41
CA ARG A 294 -12.67 -25.77 -12.85
C ARG A 294 -11.77 -26.37 -13.92
N ALA A 295 -11.22 -25.54 -14.80
CA ALA A 295 -10.25 -25.95 -15.82
C ALA A 295 -8.84 -26.20 -15.25
N GLY A 296 -8.59 -25.94 -13.95
CA GLY A 296 -7.29 -26.08 -13.33
C GLY A 296 -6.26 -25.04 -13.76
N LEU A 297 -6.70 -23.94 -14.37
CA LEU A 297 -5.87 -22.85 -14.85
C LEU A 297 -5.53 -21.82 -13.79
N LEU A 298 -6.35 -21.69 -12.75
CA LEU A 298 -6.12 -20.83 -11.59
C LEU A 298 -6.17 -21.63 -10.28
N GLY A 299 -5.24 -21.34 -9.39
CA GLY A 299 -5.15 -21.93 -8.06
C GLY A 299 -5.91 -21.13 -6.99
N ARG A 300 -5.76 -21.58 -5.72
CA ARG A 300 -6.34 -20.90 -4.54
C ARG A 300 -5.61 -19.60 -4.17
N SER A 301 -4.38 -19.42 -4.62
CA SER A 301 -3.59 -18.21 -4.40
C SER A 301 -4.09 -17.01 -5.22
N TYR A 302 -5.02 -17.23 -6.17
CA TYR A 302 -5.57 -16.18 -7.03
C TYR A 302 -6.18 -15.03 -6.25
N SER A 303 -5.87 -13.81 -6.64
CA SER A 303 -6.45 -12.57 -6.16
C SER A 303 -6.63 -11.56 -7.30
N CYS A 304 -7.52 -10.59 -7.10
CA CYS A 304 -7.67 -9.44 -7.99
C CYS A 304 -8.03 -8.20 -7.18
N GLY A 305 -7.59 -7.04 -7.64
CA GLY A 305 -7.87 -5.77 -6.97
C GLY A 305 -7.30 -4.58 -7.69
N ALA A 306 -7.50 -3.41 -7.09
CA ALA A 306 -6.92 -2.15 -7.52
C ALA A 306 -6.22 -1.48 -6.33
N GLN A 307 -5.15 -0.73 -6.60
CA GLN A 307 -4.41 0.02 -5.59
C GLN A 307 -3.81 1.29 -6.16
N PHE A 308 -3.61 2.28 -5.30
CA PHE A 308 -2.96 3.53 -5.65
C PHE A 308 -1.49 3.52 -5.23
N CYS A 309 -0.61 3.89 -6.15
CA CYS A 309 0.85 3.95 -5.96
C CYS A 309 1.35 5.36 -6.29
N GLY A 310 0.93 6.35 -5.48
CA GLY A 310 1.29 7.75 -5.74
C GLY A 310 0.58 8.33 -6.97
N PRO A 311 1.31 8.76 -8.02
CA PRO A 311 0.74 9.41 -9.21
C PRO A 311 0.10 8.44 -10.20
N VAL A 312 0.23 7.14 -9.97
CA VAL A 312 -0.43 6.09 -10.76
C VAL A 312 -1.26 5.17 -9.88
N ALA A 313 -2.24 4.51 -10.49
CA ALA A 313 -3.00 3.46 -9.88
C ALA A 313 -2.95 2.20 -10.76
N LEU A 314 -3.10 1.06 -10.12
CA LEU A 314 -2.95 -0.24 -10.73
C LEU A 314 -4.20 -1.08 -10.52
N ALA A 315 -4.62 -1.76 -11.58
CA ALA A 315 -5.52 -2.90 -11.53
C ALA A 315 -4.68 -4.16 -11.76
N VAL A 316 -4.70 -5.09 -10.82
CA VAL A 316 -3.86 -6.29 -10.85
C VAL A 316 -4.67 -7.52 -10.52
N LEU A 317 -4.41 -8.61 -11.22
CA LEU A 317 -4.93 -9.93 -10.92
C LEU A 317 -3.89 -11.01 -11.21
N GLY A 318 -3.97 -12.13 -10.51
CA GLY A 318 -3.08 -13.25 -10.72
C GLY A 318 -2.95 -14.17 -9.51
N GLY A 319 -1.96 -15.04 -9.57
CA GLY A 319 -1.65 -16.10 -8.62
C GLY A 319 -0.96 -17.26 -9.33
N GLU A 320 -1.04 -18.45 -8.78
CA GLU A 320 -0.55 -19.65 -9.44
C GLU A 320 -1.39 -19.98 -10.68
N SER A 321 -0.71 -20.24 -11.80
CA SER A 321 -1.35 -20.68 -13.05
C SER A 321 -0.39 -21.55 -13.85
N ARG A 322 -0.90 -22.68 -14.35
CA ARG A 322 -0.14 -23.55 -15.25
C ARG A 322 -0.01 -22.97 -16.65
N GLU A 323 -0.96 -22.14 -17.05
CA GLU A 323 -1.04 -21.55 -18.39
C GLU A 323 -1.33 -20.03 -18.30
N PRO A 324 -0.33 -19.20 -17.90
CA PRO A 324 -0.52 -17.76 -17.73
C PRO A 324 -1.08 -17.04 -18.95
N ASP A 325 -0.66 -17.45 -20.14
CA ASP A 325 -1.09 -16.84 -21.41
C ASP A 325 -2.58 -17.11 -21.70
N ALA A 326 -3.07 -18.32 -21.37
CA ALA A 326 -4.49 -18.66 -21.48
C ALA A 326 -5.36 -17.83 -20.51
N VAL A 327 -4.88 -17.61 -19.27
CA VAL A 327 -5.54 -16.72 -18.31
C VAL A 327 -5.60 -15.28 -18.86
N CYS A 328 -4.51 -14.79 -19.42
CA CYS A 328 -4.43 -13.46 -20.03
C CYS A 328 -5.43 -13.30 -21.19
N ALA A 329 -5.55 -14.31 -22.07
CA ALA A 329 -6.55 -14.33 -23.13
C ALA A 329 -7.97 -14.25 -22.59
N ARG A 330 -8.31 -15.03 -21.53
CA ARG A 330 -9.62 -15.01 -20.89
C ARG A 330 -9.93 -13.68 -20.20
N VAL A 331 -8.93 -12.97 -19.67
CA VAL A 331 -9.11 -11.60 -19.15
C VAL A 331 -9.56 -10.65 -20.26
N ARG A 332 -8.87 -10.70 -21.42
CA ARG A 332 -9.21 -9.86 -22.59
C ARG A 332 -10.63 -10.17 -23.11
N GLU A 333 -10.98 -11.44 -23.24
CA GLU A 333 -12.31 -11.88 -23.66
C GLU A 333 -13.40 -11.39 -22.68
N THR A 334 -13.13 -11.51 -21.37
CA THR A 334 -14.08 -11.08 -20.34
C THR A 334 -14.26 -9.57 -20.37
N ALA A 335 -13.18 -8.79 -20.49
CA ALA A 335 -13.26 -7.34 -20.60
C ALA A 335 -14.03 -6.91 -21.87
N ALA A 336 -13.73 -7.52 -23.03
CA ALA A 336 -14.43 -7.26 -24.29
C ALA A 336 -15.92 -7.62 -24.22
N ARG A 337 -16.29 -8.71 -23.56
CA ARG A 337 -17.71 -9.09 -23.33
C ARG A 337 -18.41 -8.03 -22.45
N ILE A 338 -17.77 -7.62 -21.33
CA ILE A 338 -18.37 -6.61 -20.45
C ILE A 338 -18.50 -5.26 -21.15
N ALA A 339 -17.53 -4.90 -22.00
CA ALA A 339 -17.59 -3.67 -22.81
C ALA A 339 -18.79 -3.66 -23.77
N ARG A 340 -19.16 -4.82 -24.33
CA ARG A 340 -20.27 -4.96 -25.27
C ARG A 340 -21.62 -5.14 -24.58
N ASP A 341 -21.68 -6.01 -23.56
CA ASP A 341 -22.93 -6.52 -23.00
C ASP A 341 -23.22 -5.93 -21.60
N GLY A 342 -22.25 -5.28 -20.98
CA GLY A 342 -22.31 -4.83 -19.59
C GLY A 342 -22.13 -5.97 -18.58
N PHE A 343 -22.37 -5.65 -17.30
CA PHE A 343 -22.48 -6.64 -16.23
C PHE A 343 -23.89 -7.18 -16.12
N ASP A 344 -24.02 -8.45 -15.77
CA ASP A 344 -25.31 -9.00 -15.32
C ASP A 344 -25.78 -8.26 -14.07
N PRO A 345 -27.00 -7.65 -14.07
CA PRO A 345 -27.44 -6.78 -12.99
C PRO A 345 -27.52 -7.48 -11.63
N ASP A 346 -27.99 -8.73 -11.59
CA ASP A 346 -28.17 -9.48 -10.35
C ASP A 346 -26.80 -9.93 -9.79
N ALA A 347 -25.90 -10.36 -10.66
CA ALA A 347 -24.54 -10.71 -10.26
C ALA A 347 -23.77 -9.48 -9.75
N PHE A 348 -23.88 -8.33 -10.40
CA PHE A 348 -23.28 -7.09 -9.98
C PHE A 348 -23.80 -6.65 -8.60
N GLU A 349 -25.10 -6.67 -8.40
CA GLU A 349 -25.70 -6.29 -7.11
C GLU A 349 -25.29 -7.22 -5.98
N ARG A 350 -25.15 -8.53 -6.22
CA ARG A 350 -24.61 -9.47 -5.22
C ARG A 350 -23.19 -9.12 -4.84
N VAL A 351 -22.32 -8.77 -5.79
CA VAL A 351 -20.93 -8.38 -5.53
C VAL A 351 -20.88 -7.07 -4.76
N ARG A 352 -21.69 -6.07 -5.12
CA ARG A 352 -21.78 -4.78 -4.44
C ARG A 352 -22.21 -4.96 -2.98
N ARG A 353 -23.22 -5.78 -2.71
CA ARG A 353 -23.66 -6.11 -1.34
C ARG A 353 -22.59 -6.86 -0.56
N ALA A 354 -21.89 -7.80 -1.19
CA ALA A 354 -20.79 -8.53 -0.56
C ALA A 354 -19.63 -7.59 -0.21
N MET A 355 -19.31 -6.63 -1.09
CA MET A 355 -18.29 -5.62 -0.81
C MET A 355 -18.70 -4.70 0.35
N TYR A 356 -19.97 -4.26 0.41
CA TYR A 356 -20.50 -3.48 1.53
C TYR A 356 -20.40 -4.26 2.86
N GLY A 357 -20.84 -5.52 2.87
CA GLY A 357 -20.72 -6.37 4.04
C GLY A 357 -19.27 -6.59 4.49
N LYS A 358 -18.33 -6.71 3.52
CA LYS A 358 -16.91 -6.84 3.81
C LYS A 358 -16.32 -5.56 4.40
N LEU A 359 -16.73 -4.38 3.92
CA LEU A 359 -16.36 -3.10 4.53
C LEU A 359 -16.87 -3.01 5.97
N LEU A 360 -18.11 -3.40 6.22
CA LEU A 360 -18.72 -3.39 7.54
C LEU A 360 -18.00 -4.34 8.51
N CYS A 361 -17.75 -5.59 8.11
CA CYS A 361 -16.96 -6.54 8.90
C CYS A 361 -15.50 -6.08 9.11
N GLY A 362 -14.98 -5.26 8.22
CA GLY A 362 -13.65 -4.68 8.31
C GLY A 362 -13.48 -3.72 9.48
N LEU A 363 -14.58 -3.12 9.99
CA LEU A 363 -14.55 -2.19 11.12
C LEU A 363 -14.09 -2.82 12.45
N ASP A 364 -14.13 -4.15 12.54
CA ASP A 364 -13.59 -4.90 13.68
C ASP A 364 -12.09 -5.22 13.53
N GLN A 365 -11.50 -4.91 12.37
CA GLN A 365 -10.08 -5.11 12.09
C GLN A 365 -9.32 -3.80 12.35
N PHE A 366 -9.01 -3.50 13.61
CA PHE A 366 -8.49 -2.20 14.06
C PHE A 366 -7.26 -1.72 13.29
N ARG A 367 -6.35 -2.66 12.94
CA ARG A 367 -5.21 -2.34 12.07
C ARG A 367 -5.66 -1.78 10.72
N SER A 368 -6.56 -2.50 10.04
CA SER A 368 -7.06 -2.10 8.72
C SER A 368 -7.78 -0.76 8.80
N VAL A 369 -8.62 -0.56 9.82
CA VAL A 369 -9.34 0.71 10.06
C VAL A 369 -8.36 1.88 10.19
N CYS A 370 -7.30 1.74 11.02
CA CYS A 370 -6.32 2.80 11.20
C CYS A 370 -5.52 3.11 9.91
N ILE A 371 -5.16 2.08 9.15
CA ILE A 371 -4.45 2.24 7.88
C ILE A 371 -5.37 2.87 6.84
N ASP A 372 -6.60 2.38 6.69
CA ASP A 372 -7.59 2.94 5.75
C ASP A 372 -7.94 4.40 6.07
N MET A 373 -8.00 4.77 7.37
CA MET A 373 -8.12 6.17 7.78
C MET A 373 -6.92 7.01 7.34
N ALA A 374 -5.70 6.50 7.53
CA ALA A 374 -4.48 7.21 7.14
C ALA A 374 -4.38 7.39 5.62
N GLU A 375 -4.61 6.33 4.84
CA GLU A 375 -4.64 6.37 3.38
C GLU A 375 -5.72 7.33 2.86
N GLY A 376 -6.93 7.27 3.46
CA GLY A 376 -8.02 8.19 3.15
C GLY A 376 -7.62 9.64 3.35
N LEU A 377 -7.02 9.96 4.50
CA LEU A 377 -6.57 11.33 4.80
C LEU A 377 -5.50 11.82 3.81
N PHE A 378 -4.55 10.97 3.41
CA PHE A 378 -3.58 11.31 2.36
C PHE A 378 -4.23 11.42 0.98
N GLY A 379 -5.28 10.64 0.73
CA GLY A 379 -6.15 10.72 -0.45
C GLY A 379 -7.13 11.90 -0.43
N GLY A 380 -7.27 12.61 0.71
CA GLY A 380 -8.14 13.77 0.87
C GLY A 380 -9.62 13.42 1.12
N TYR A 381 -9.91 12.23 1.63
CA TYR A 381 -11.26 11.77 1.97
C TYR A 381 -11.31 11.07 3.34
N GLU A 382 -12.48 10.90 3.89
CA GLU A 382 -12.71 10.12 5.11
C GLU A 382 -13.07 8.67 4.74
N MET A 383 -12.47 7.69 5.41
CA MET A 383 -12.73 6.25 5.17
C MET A 383 -14.22 5.92 5.27
N MET A 384 -14.94 6.53 6.21
CA MET A 384 -16.36 6.27 6.44
C MET A 384 -17.26 6.75 5.29
N ASP A 385 -16.77 7.62 4.39
CA ASP A 385 -17.53 8.09 3.23
C ASP A 385 -17.73 6.97 2.18
N ALA A 386 -16.97 5.88 2.29
CA ALA A 386 -17.15 4.69 1.46
C ALA A 386 -18.54 4.04 1.64
N PHE A 387 -19.12 4.11 2.84
CA PHE A 387 -20.41 3.47 3.14
C PHE A 387 -21.61 4.12 2.41
N PRO A 388 -21.82 5.45 2.48
CA PRO A 388 -22.87 6.09 1.68
C PRO A 388 -22.59 6.08 0.18
N LEU A 389 -21.31 6.09 -0.23
CA LEU A 389 -20.94 6.23 -1.63
C LEU A 389 -21.02 4.90 -2.40
N LEU A 390 -20.65 3.77 -1.80
CA LEU A 390 -20.64 2.46 -2.49
C LEU A 390 -22.02 2.06 -3.08
N PRO A 391 -23.17 2.29 -2.40
CA PRO A 391 -24.48 2.05 -2.97
C PRO A 391 -24.81 2.85 -4.23
N GLU A 392 -24.16 4.00 -4.44
CA GLU A 392 -24.40 4.90 -5.58
C GLU A 392 -23.64 4.46 -6.85
N ILE A 393 -22.60 3.63 -6.69
CA ILE A 393 -21.78 3.18 -7.82
C ILE A 393 -22.58 2.23 -8.70
N THR A 394 -22.66 2.56 -9.99
CA THR A 394 -23.48 1.83 -10.95
C THR A 394 -22.67 0.78 -11.72
N ALA A 395 -23.37 -0.22 -12.25
CA ALA A 395 -22.78 -1.22 -13.14
C ALA A 395 -22.22 -0.58 -14.42
N ALA A 396 -22.84 0.49 -14.90
CA ALA A 396 -22.40 1.23 -16.08
C ALA A 396 -21.06 1.96 -15.84
N GLU A 397 -20.89 2.62 -14.68
CA GLU A 397 -19.60 3.23 -14.31
C GLU A 397 -18.49 2.18 -14.21
N CYS A 398 -18.79 1.03 -13.59
CA CYS A 398 -17.83 -0.07 -13.47
C CYS A 398 -17.46 -0.67 -14.83
N ALA A 399 -18.41 -0.84 -15.74
CA ALA A 399 -18.15 -1.33 -17.09
C ALA A 399 -17.32 -0.33 -17.90
N ALA A 400 -17.61 0.97 -17.79
CA ALA A 400 -16.84 2.03 -18.45
C ALA A 400 -15.39 2.05 -17.95
N TRP A 401 -15.19 2.03 -16.63
CA TRP A 401 -13.84 1.98 -16.04
C TRP A 401 -13.06 0.73 -16.48
N LEU A 402 -13.71 -0.45 -16.48
CA LEU A 402 -13.07 -1.69 -16.91
C LEU A 402 -12.68 -1.64 -18.39
N THR A 403 -13.57 -1.14 -19.24
CA THR A 403 -13.34 -1.01 -20.68
C THR A 403 -12.17 -0.08 -20.98
N GLU A 404 -12.07 1.04 -20.25
CA GLU A 404 -10.96 1.97 -20.41
C GLU A 404 -9.64 1.38 -19.92
N THR A 405 -9.66 0.64 -18.80
CA THR A 405 -8.45 0.16 -18.12
C THR A 405 -7.89 -1.10 -18.76
N PHE A 406 -8.74 -2.06 -19.15
CA PHE A 406 -8.35 -3.38 -19.64
C PHE A 406 -8.35 -3.50 -21.17
N THR A 407 -7.82 -2.48 -21.86
CA THR A 407 -7.57 -2.57 -23.30
C THR A 407 -6.32 -3.43 -23.58
N PRO A 408 -6.24 -4.15 -24.70
CA PRO A 408 -5.12 -5.04 -25.00
C PRO A 408 -3.74 -4.36 -24.91
N GLU A 409 -3.66 -3.10 -25.31
CA GLU A 409 -2.43 -2.31 -25.33
C GLU A 409 -1.99 -1.77 -23.97
N ARG A 410 -2.85 -1.86 -22.93
CA ARG A 410 -2.54 -1.40 -21.57
C ARG A 410 -2.09 -2.51 -20.63
N LEU A 411 -2.23 -3.77 -21.06
CA LEU A 411 -1.95 -4.92 -20.22
C LEU A 411 -0.46 -5.29 -20.25
N ALA A 412 0.07 -5.58 -19.07
CA ALA A 412 1.39 -6.17 -18.89
C ALA A 412 1.28 -7.47 -18.08
N LEU A 413 2.05 -8.47 -18.48
CA LEU A 413 2.11 -9.79 -17.85
C LEU A 413 3.49 -10.06 -17.27
N SER A 414 3.56 -10.33 -15.98
CA SER A 414 4.74 -10.85 -15.30
C SER A 414 4.55 -12.32 -14.94
N VAL A 415 5.55 -13.15 -15.23
CA VAL A 415 5.51 -14.59 -14.94
C VAL A 415 6.82 -15.03 -14.28
N VAL A 416 6.70 -15.79 -13.20
CA VAL A 416 7.80 -16.57 -12.60
C VAL A 416 7.53 -18.04 -12.89
N THR A 417 8.47 -18.71 -13.57
CA THR A 417 8.36 -20.13 -13.89
C THR A 417 9.34 -20.95 -13.07
N PRO A 418 9.08 -22.25 -12.86
CA PRO A 418 10.06 -23.16 -12.29
C PRO A 418 11.40 -23.10 -13.08
N LYS A 419 12.54 -23.15 -12.36
CA LYS A 419 13.81 -23.50 -13.01
C LYS A 419 13.61 -24.86 -13.63
N GLY A 420 13.92 -25.02 -14.91
CA GLY A 420 13.90 -26.31 -15.56
C GLY A 420 14.71 -27.30 -14.72
N GLY A 421 14.15 -28.45 -14.34
CA GLY A 421 14.98 -29.56 -13.89
C GLY A 421 15.93 -29.85 -15.01
N ASP A 422 17.22 -29.96 -14.73
CA ASP A 422 18.21 -30.47 -15.65
C ASP A 422 17.72 -31.83 -16.13
N GLY A 423 17.01 -31.84 -17.25
CA GLY A 423 16.85 -33.01 -18.07
C GLY A 423 18.16 -33.17 -18.81
N ASP A 424 19.14 -33.79 -18.18
CA ASP A 424 20.23 -34.47 -18.87
C ASP A 424 19.57 -35.49 -19.80
N ALA A 425 19.34 -35.10 -21.04
CA ALA A 425 19.26 -36.03 -22.11
C ALA A 425 20.70 -36.40 -22.41
N ASP A 426 21.18 -37.51 -21.83
CA ASP A 426 22.26 -38.29 -22.33
C ASP A 426 21.94 -38.64 -23.80
N ASP A 427 22.48 -37.88 -24.72
CA ASP A 427 22.71 -38.30 -26.09
C ASP A 427 24.15 -38.87 -26.18
N ASP A 428 24.30 -40.08 -25.65
CA ASP A 428 25.38 -41.00 -26.01
C ASP A 428 24.76 -42.31 -26.52
N ALA A 429 24.58 -42.43 -27.84
CA ALA A 429 24.63 -43.68 -28.57
C ALA A 429 24.82 -43.42 -30.09
#